data_79088662bd456d1b13d7064bd3c215e4
#
_entry.id   79088662bd456d1b13d7064bd3c215e4
#
_cell.length_a   1.000
_cell.length_b   1.000
_cell.length_c   1.000
_cell.angle_alpha   90.00
_cell.angle_beta   90.00
_cell.angle_gamma   90.00
#
_symmetry.space_group_name_H-M   'P 1'
#
loop_
_entity.id
_entity.type
_entity.pdbx_description
1 polymer ?
#
loop_
_entity_poly.entity_id
_entity_poly.type
_entity_poly.pdbx_seq_one_letter_code
_entity_poly.pdbx_strand_id
1 'polypeptide(L)'
;HLGSPCFCFINSGELHALTSDSDRYREQAVVFSPDLLTFAAPDPAQEQFLLPLAEHKLSFPAFLGPEHPAFPEIQQEFFRIRSVFLRENRNQLDQFTIESPVSQLQVKAALLGILGILAEHALLTSNEPVHNPRVELLKTVISYIRENYQHSLTLGELAALAGMNEQYFCRFFKKITQQNPIDYL
;
A
#
# COMPACT_ATOMS: atom_id res chain seq x y z
N HIS A 1 18.39 -6.05 -5.18
CA HIS A 1 18.74 -4.93 -6.07
C HIS A 1 17.84 -4.99 -7.31
N LEU A 2 16.95 -4.00 -7.48
CA LEU A 2 16.05 -3.89 -8.62
C LEU A 2 16.78 -3.11 -9.73
N GLY A 3 17.53 -3.82 -10.57
CA GLY A 3 18.25 -3.23 -11.72
C GLY A 3 17.37 -3.03 -12.96
N SER A 4 16.13 -3.48 -12.93
CA SER A 4 15.15 -3.44 -14.02
C SER A 4 13.81 -2.86 -13.55
N PRO A 5 12.97 -2.34 -14.46
CA PRO A 5 11.61 -1.92 -14.11
C PRO A 5 10.84 -3.07 -13.46
N CYS A 6 10.09 -2.77 -12.41
CA CYS A 6 9.28 -3.77 -11.71
C CYS A 6 8.04 -3.13 -11.11
N PHE A 7 7.05 -3.95 -10.79
CA PHE A 7 5.93 -3.56 -9.94
C PHE A 7 6.15 -4.12 -8.54
N CYS A 8 6.03 -3.24 -7.54
CA CYS A 8 5.95 -3.61 -6.15
C CYS A 8 4.53 -3.31 -5.67
N PHE A 9 3.85 -4.32 -5.16
CA PHE A 9 2.54 -4.15 -4.57
C PHE A 9 2.68 -4.17 -3.06
N ILE A 10 2.10 -3.18 -2.42
CA ILE A 10 2.13 -3.02 -0.98
C ILE A 10 0.68 -3.16 -0.50
N ASN A 11 0.41 -4.25 0.21
CA ASN A 11 -0.92 -4.52 0.69
C ASN A 11 -1.27 -3.61 1.88
N SER A 12 -2.56 -3.38 2.10
CA SER A 12 -3.02 -2.54 3.20
C SER A 12 -2.46 -3.02 4.53
N GLY A 13 -1.91 -2.09 5.30
CA GLY A 13 -1.31 -2.36 6.59
C GLY A 13 0.04 -3.06 6.57
N GLU A 14 0.66 -3.30 5.42
CA GLU A 14 2.05 -3.76 5.33
C GLU A 14 3.02 -2.64 5.66
N LEU A 15 3.95 -2.93 6.56
CA LEU A 15 5.08 -2.05 6.82
C LEU A 15 6.10 -2.21 5.70
N HIS A 16 6.40 -1.12 5.04
CA HIS A 16 7.33 -1.11 3.93
C HIS A 16 8.30 0.07 4.02
N ALA A 17 9.48 -0.12 3.47
CA ALA A 17 10.45 0.94 3.24
C ALA A 17 11.11 0.70 1.87
N LEU A 18 11.17 1.74 1.07
CA LEU A 18 11.91 1.73 -0.18
C LEU A 18 13.22 2.49 0.05
N THR A 19 14.32 1.82 -0.20
CA THR A 19 15.66 2.40 -0.09
C THR A 19 16.37 2.24 -1.42
N SER A 20 17.11 3.26 -1.84
CA SER A 20 17.93 3.20 -3.05
C SER A 20 19.33 3.73 -2.76
N ASP A 21 20.33 2.99 -3.22
CA ASP A 21 21.72 3.40 -3.18
C ASP A 21 22.12 4.22 -4.44
N SER A 22 21.13 4.54 -5.30
CA SER A 22 21.37 5.21 -6.59
C SER A 22 20.58 6.51 -6.69
N ASP A 23 21.27 7.59 -7.09
CA ASP A 23 20.65 8.89 -7.41
C ASP A 23 19.78 8.86 -8.68
N ARG A 24 19.79 7.75 -9.42
CA ARG A 24 18.99 7.54 -10.64
C ARG A 24 17.69 6.77 -10.42
N TYR A 25 17.33 6.54 -9.19
CA TYR A 25 16.08 5.88 -8.83
C TYR A 25 14.87 6.75 -9.21
N ARG A 26 13.87 6.11 -9.81
CA ARG A 26 12.57 6.73 -10.10
C ARG A 26 11.47 5.81 -9.62
N GLU A 27 10.61 6.34 -8.81
CA GLU A 27 9.42 5.67 -8.31
C GLU A 27 8.17 6.41 -8.78
N GLN A 28 7.12 5.65 -9.07
CA GLN A 28 5.78 6.17 -9.28
C GLN A 28 4.82 5.25 -8.52
N ALA A 29 4.04 5.80 -7.63
CA ALA A 29 3.10 5.04 -6.81
C ALA A 29 1.66 5.42 -7.11
N VAL A 30 0.75 4.44 -7.05
CA VAL A 30 -0.69 4.64 -7.02
C VAL A 30 -1.19 4.08 -5.69
N VAL A 31 -1.77 4.94 -4.87
CA VAL A 31 -2.33 4.57 -3.56
C VAL A 31 -3.84 4.67 -3.64
N PHE A 32 -4.53 3.61 -3.25
CA PHE A 32 -5.99 3.57 -3.25
C PHE A 32 -6.52 2.66 -2.14
N SER A 33 -7.76 2.92 -1.69
CA SER A 33 -8.47 1.97 -0.82
C SER A 33 -9.12 0.88 -1.68
N PRO A 34 -9.02 -0.40 -1.32
CA PRO A 34 -9.73 -1.48 -1.98
C PRO A 34 -11.25 -1.28 -2.04
N ASP A 35 -11.82 -0.58 -1.06
CA ASP A 35 -13.25 -0.22 -1.04
C ASP A 35 -13.68 0.59 -2.26
N LEU A 36 -12.73 1.30 -2.88
CA LEU A 36 -12.98 2.05 -4.11
C LEU A 36 -13.48 1.17 -5.26
N LEU A 37 -13.12 -0.11 -5.24
CA LEU A 37 -13.42 -1.09 -6.29
C LEU A 37 -14.63 -1.97 -5.97
N THR A 38 -15.18 -1.89 -4.76
CA THR A 38 -16.34 -2.71 -4.36
C THR A 38 -17.65 -2.17 -4.93
N PHE A 39 -18.60 -3.07 -5.18
CA PHE A 39 -19.94 -2.77 -5.67
C PHE A 39 -20.99 -3.15 -4.64
N ALA A 40 -22.14 -2.47 -4.67
CA ALA A 40 -23.24 -2.77 -3.77
C ALA A 40 -23.99 -4.06 -4.14
N ALA A 41 -24.01 -4.41 -5.43
CA ALA A 41 -24.67 -5.62 -5.90
C ALA A 41 -23.72 -6.83 -5.77
N PRO A 42 -24.14 -7.92 -5.14
CA PRO A 42 -23.35 -9.14 -5.06
C PRO A 42 -23.26 -9.81 -6.43
N ASP A 43 -22.04 -10.11 -6.83
CA ASP A 43 -21.72 -10.96 -7.98
C ASP A 43 -20.49 -11.82 -7.68
N PRO A 44 -20.19 -12.85 -8.49
CA PRO A 44 -19.05 -13.74 -8.23
C PRO A 44 -17.70 -13.00 -8.15
N ALA A 45 -17.48 -11.92 -8.91
CA ALA A 45 -16.24 -11.14 -8.87
C ALA A 45 -16.12 -10.37 -7.55
N GLN A 46 -17.25 -9.79 -7.09
CA GLN A 46 -17.33 -9.14 -5.80
C GLN A 46 -17.00 -10.10 -4.66
N GLU A 47 -17.61 -11.29 -4.67
CA GLU A 47 -17.45 -12.28 -3.60
C GLU A 47 -16.08 -12.94 -3.61
N GLN A 48 -15.53 -13.22 -4.79
CA GLN A 48 -14.29 -13.97 -4.94
C GLN A 48 -13.03 -13.14 -4.83
N PHE A 49 -13.07 -11.86 -5.23
CA PHE A 49 -11.89 -11.01 -5.30
C PHE A 49 -12.03 -9.70 -4.53
N LEU A 50 -13.07 -8.90 -4.78
CA LEU A 50 -13.13 -7.54 -4.29
C LEU A 50 -13.36 -7.44 -2.79
N LEU A 51 -14.32 -8.18 -2.25
CA LEU A 51 -14.56 -8.25 -0.80
C LEU A 51 -13.40 -8.88 -0.05
N PRO A 52 -12.85 -10.05 -0.47
CA PRO A 52 -11.69 -10.61 0.20
C PRO A 52 -10.46 -9.69 0.17
N LEU A 53 -10.28 -8.90 -0.89
CA LEU A 53 -9.21 -7.90 -0.95
C LEU A 53 -9.45 -6.76 0.04
N ALA A 54 -10.69 -6.22 0.12
CA ALA A 54 -11.07 -5.18 1.06
C ALA A 54 -11.00 -5.66 2.53
N GLU A 55 -11.30 -6.93 2.77
CA GLU A 55 -11.24 -7.57 4.08
C GLU A 55 -9.84 -8.11 4.43
N HIS A 56 -8.82 -7.82 3.62
CA HIS A 56 -7.44 -8.31 3.79
C HIS A 56 -7.28 -9.85 3.80
N LYS A 57 -8.25 -10.57 3.28
CA LYS A 57 -8.22 -12.03 3.11
C LYS A 57 -7.53 -12.47 1.82
N LEU A 58 -7.32 -11.52 0.91
CA LEU A 58 -6.62 -11.70 -0.35
C LEU A 58 -5.54 -10.61 -0.47
N SER A 59 -4.40 -10.96 -1.02
CA SER A 59 -3.26 -10.05 -1.19
C SER A 59 -2.76 -10.03 -2.61
N PHE A 60 -2.24 -8.89 -3.02
CA PHE A 60 -1.42 -8.72 -4.20
C PHE A 60 -0.05 -9.40 -4.01
N PRO A 61 0.61 -9.84 -5.10
CA PRO A 61 1.99 -10.30 -5.03
C PRO A 61 2.90 -9.16 -4.57
N ALA A 62 3.93 -9.46 -3.76
CA ALA A 62 4.86 -8.42 -3.31
C ALA A 62 5.64 -7.78 -4.47
N PHE A 63 5.93 -8.56 -5.50
CA PHE A 63 6.80 -8.15 -6.60
C PHE A 63 6.40 -8.82 -7.92
N LEU A 64 6.52 -8.07 -9.03
CA LEU A 64 6.37 -8.57 -10.40
C LEU A 64 7.45 -7.97 -11.29
N GLY A 65 8.34 -8.80 -11.80
CA GLY A 65 9.42 -8.40 -12.70
C GLY A 65 9.03 -8.45 -14.17
N PRO A 66 9.87 -7.87 -15.05
CA PRO A 66 9.59 -7.76 -16.48
C PRO A 66 9.57 -9.09 -17.22
N GLU A 67 10.10 -10.15 -16.62
CA GLU A 67 10.11 -11.52 -17.15
C GLU A 67 8.75 -12.23 -17.03
N HIS A 68 7.86 -11.71 -16.18
CA HIS A 68 6.54 -12.32 -15.99
C HIS A 68 5.58 -11.93 -17.13
N PRO A 69 4.78 -12.88 -17.68
CA PRO A 69 3.85 -12.59 -18.78
C PRO A 69 2.84 -11.47 -18.49
N ALA A 70 2.37 -11.34 -17.26
CA ALA A 70 1.45 -10.29 -16.83
C ALA A 70 2.08 -8.88 -16.79
N PHE A 71 3.41 -8.78 -16.79
CA PHE A 71 4.09 -7.47 -16.63
C PHE A 71 3.68 -6.44 -17.70
N PRO A 72 3.73 -6.72 -19.02
CA PRO A 72 3.36 -5.73 -20.03
C PRO A 72 1.89 -5.33 -19.96
N GLU A 73 1.00 -6.23 -19.57
CA GLU A 73 -0.42 -5.95 -19.43
C GLU A 73 -0.68 -5.01 -18.25
N ILE A 74 -0.09 -5.29 -17.08
CA ILE A 74 -0.17 -4.43 -15.90
C ILE A 74 0.48 -3.08 -16.18
N GLN A 75 1.61 -3.06 -16.92
CA GLN A 75 2.27 -1.81 -17.32
C GLN A 75 1.35 -0.94 -18.18
N GLN A 76 0.57 -1.53 -19.06
CA GLN A 76 -0.38 -0.80 -19.90
C GLN A 76 -1.47 -0.14 -19.03
N GLU A 77 -2.05 -0.86 -18.10
CA GLU A 77 -3.06 -0.30 -17.18
C GLU A 77 -2.47 0.78 -16.28
N PHE A 78 -1.26 0.57 -15.77
CA PHE A 78 -0.55 1.58 -14.99
C PHE A 78 -0.32 2.86 -15.79
N PHE A 79 0.07 2.75 -17.07
CA PHE A 79 0.22 3.92 -17.93
C PHE A 79 -1.10 4.63 -18.24
N ARG A 80 -2.22 3.92 -18.29
CA ARG A 80 -3.56 4.53 -18.35
C ARG A 80 -3.81 5.39 -17.13
N ILE A 81 -3.60 4.87 -15.92
CA ILE A 81 -3.73 5.63 -14.67
C ILE A 81 -2.84 6.87 -14.71
N ARG A 82 -1.56 6.68 -15.02
CA ARG A 82 -0.59 7.78 -15.11
C ARG A 82 -1.03 8.87 -16.10
N SER A 83 -1.54 8.48 -17.27
CA SER A 83 -1.99 9.45 -18.28
C SER A 83 -3.18 10.28 -17.81
N VAL A 84 -4.09 9.68 -17.03
CA VAL A 84 -5.21 10.40 -16.41
C VAL A 84 -4.69 11.44 -15.42
N PHE A 85 -3.80 11.04 -14.52
CA PHE A 85 -3.19 11.97 -13.54
C PHE A 85 -2.45 13.12 -14.20
N LEU A 86 -1.64 12.86 -15.22
CA LEU A 86 -0.91 13.90 -15.95
C LEU A 86 -1.83 14.87 -16.69
N ARG A 87 -2.98 14.40 -17.17
CA ARG A 87 -3.97 15.23 -17.85
C ARG A 87 -4.69 16.17 -16.86
N GLU A 88 -5.09 15.65 -15.70
CA GLU A 88 -5.80 16.42 -14.66
C GLU A 88 -4.89 17.45 -13.97
N ASN A 89 -3.63 17.10 -13.74
CA ASN A 89 -2.71 17.91 -12.92
C ASN A 89 -1.66 18.66 -13.76
N ARG A 90 -1.98 19.07 -14.99
CA ARG A 90 -1.04 19.76 -15.89
C ARG A 90 -0.39 21.02 -15.31
N ASN A 91 -1.04 21.68 -14.36
CA ASN A 91 -0.61 22.95 -13.79
C ASN A 91 -0.24 22.89 -12.29
N GLN A 92 -0.29 21.73 -11.67
CA GLN A 92 -0.04 21.58 -10.23
C GLN A 92 0.81 20.33 -9.99
N LEU A 93 2.09 20.56 -9.68
CA LEU A 93 3.06 19.46 -9.44
C LEU A 93 2.92 18.82 -8.06
N ASP A 94 2.17 19.45 -7.14
CA ASP A 94 2.10 19.03 -5.73
C ASP A 94 0.73 18.47 -5.28
N GLN A 95 -0.29 18.47 -6.16
CA GLN A 95 -1.61 17.93 -5.83
C GLN A 95 -1.99 16.84 -6.84
N PHE A 96 -1.95 15.58 -6.39
CA PHE A 96 -2.36 14.42 -7.17
C PHE A 96 -3.81 14.05 -6.89
N THR A 97 -4.74 14.98 -7.07
CA THR A 97 -6.18 14.76 -6.93
C THR A 97 -6.82 14.55 -8.29
N ILE A 98 -7.83 13.68 -8.35
CA ILE A 98 -8.67 13.49 -9.52
C ILE A 98 -10.07 13.96 -9.17
N GLU A 99 -10.46 15.13 -9.68
CA GLU A 99 -11.77 15.74 -9.42
C GLU A 99 -12.81 15.30 -10.46
N SER A 100 -12.42 15.12 -11.71
CA SER A 100 -13.31 14.74 -12.79
C SER A 100 -13.93 13.34 -12.56
N PRO A 101 -15.27 13.20 -12.52
CA PRO A 101 -15.93 11.89 -12.41
C PRO A 101 -15.54 10.93 -13.55
N VAL A 102 -15.31 11.45 -14.76
CA VAL A 102 -14.90 10.65 -15.91
C VAL A 102 -13.50 10.09 -15.67
N SER A 103 -12.57 10.91 -15.17
CA SER A 103 -11.23 10.49 -14.82
C SER A 103 -11.20 9.48 -13.68
N GLN A 104 -12.07 9.66 -12.67
CA GLN A 104 -12.25 8.68 -11.60
C GLN A 104 -12.71 7.32 -12.14
N LEU A 105 -13.67 7.30 -13.07
CA LEU A 105 -14.11 6.07 -13.74
C LEU A 105 -12.98 5.41 -14.55
N GLN A 106 -12.16 6.18 -15.25
CA GLN A 106 -11.03 5.67 -16.01
C GLN A 106 -9.98 5.02 -15.10
N VAL A 107 -9.68 5.63 -13.95
CA VAL A 107 -8.76 5.06 -12.98
C VAL A 107 -9.32 3.80 -12.33
N LYS A 108 -10.61 3.79 -11.94
CA LYS A 108 -11.27 2.59 -11.41
C LYS A 108 -11.23 1.44 -12.43
N ALA A 109 -11.53 1.72 -13.69
CA ALA A 109 -11.48 0.71 -14.75
C ALA A 109 -10.07 0.12 -14.92
N ALA A 110 -9.02 0.94 -14.88
CA ALA A 110 -7.65 0.47 -14.98
C ALA A 110 -7.21 -0.33 -13.74
N LEU A 111 -7.62 0.06 -12.53
CA LEU A 111 -7.35 -0.70 -11.31
C LEU A 111 -8.06 -2.07 -11.31
N LEU A 112 -9.31 -2.12 -11.78
CA LEU A 112 -10.04 -3.39 -11.99
C LEU A 112 -9.36 -4.24 -13.07
N GLY A 113 -8.82 -3.61 -14.13
CA GLY A 113 -8.01 -4.28 -15.14
C GLY A 113 -6.78 -4.94 -14.55
N ILE A 114 -6.01 -4.23 -13.72
CA ILE A 114 -4.85 -4.80 -13.01
C ILE A 114 -5.28 -6.00 -12.15
N LEU A 115 -6.37 -5.86 -11.39
CA LEU A 115 -6.88 -6.95 -10.56
C LEU A 115 -7.28 -8.18 -11.39
N GLY A 116 -7.96 -7.95 -12.53
CA GLY A 116 -8.34 -9.01 -13.47
C GLY A 116 -7.13 -9.76 -14.02
N ILE A 117 -6.10 -9.03 -14.46
CA ILE A 117 -4.84 -9.61 -14.95
C ILE A 117 -4.16 -10.44 -13.85
N LEU A 118 -4.08 -9.92 -12.63
CA LEU A 118 -3.49 -10.64 -11.50
C LEU A 118 -4.28 -11.92 -11.15
N ALA A 119 -5.60 -11.87 -11.24
CA ALA A 119 -6.47 -13.03 -11.02
C ALA A 119 -6.30 -14.09 -12.12
N GLU A 120 -6.26 -13.67 -13.40
CA GLU A 120 -6.06 -14.55 -14.56
C GLU A 120 -4.74 -15.32 -14.48
N HIS A 121 -3.68 -14.64 -14.05
CA HIS A 121 -2.37 -15.24 -13.85
C HIS A 121 -2.19 -15.95 -12.49
N ALA A 122 -3.27 -16.09 -11.69
CA ALA A 122 -3.25 -16.70 -10.36
C ALA A 122 -2.19 -16.10 -9.41
N LEU A 123 -1.97 -14.79 -9.50
CA LEU A 123 -0.98 -14.05 -8.74
C LEU A 123 -1.52 -13.53 -7.39
N LEU A 124 -2.84 -13.58 -7.20
CA LEU A 124 -3.46 -13.22 -5.92
C LEU A 124 -3.31 -14.37 -4.94
N THR A 125 -2.93 -14.07 -3.71
CA THR A 125 -2.71 -15.07 -2.66
C THR A 125 -3.73 -14.91 -1.55
N SER A 126 -4.32 -16.04 -1.11
CA SER A 126 -5.16 -16.03 0.08
C SER A 126 -4.32 -15.81 1.31
N ASN A 127 -4.70 -14.82 2.10
CA ASN A 127 -4.13 -14.61 3.41
C ASN A 127 -4.87 -15.51 4.39
N GLU A 128 -4.26 -16.61 4.81
CA GLU A 128 -4.59 -17.09 6.14
C GLU A 128 -4.21 -15.97 7.12
N PRO A 129 -5.04 -15.65 8.11
CA PRO A 129 -4.71 -14.61 9.07
C PRO A 129 -3.47 -15.05 9.86
N VAL A 130 -2.29 -14.74 9.34
CA VAL A 130 -1.06 -14.81 10.12
C VAL A 130 -1.16 -13.66 11.11
N HIS A 131 -1.89 -13.92 12.18
CA HIS A 131 -1.96 -13.01 13.30
C HIS A 131 -0.54 -12.87 13.89
N ASN A 132 0.15 -11.81 13.47
CA ASN A 132 1.42 -11.44 14.08
C ASN A 132 1.15 -10.35 15.14
N PRO A 133 1.03 -10.73 16.43
CA PRO A 133 0.67 -9.79 17.49
C PRO A 133 1.63 -8.59 17.57
N ARG A 134 2.88 -8.78 17.14
CA ARG A 134 3.89 -7.72 17.15
C ARG A 134 3.63 -6.67 16.06
N VAL A 135 3.19 -7.10 14.88
CA VAL A 135 2.85 -6.18 13.78
C VAL A 135 1.57 -5.42 14.12
N GLU A 136 0.57 -6.09 14.67
CA GLU A 136 -0.67 -5.43 15.11
C GLU A 136 -0.42 -4.40 16.22
N LEU A 137 0.43 -4.75 17.18
CA LEU A 137 0.83 -3.82 18.22
C LEU A 137 1.53 -2.59 17.67
N LEU A 138 2.43 -2.77 16.69
CA LEU A 138 3.12 -1.65 16.04
C LEU A 138 2.15 -0.78 15.24
N LYS A 139 1.20 -1.38 14.52
CA LYS A 139 0.13 -0.62 13.83
C LYS A 139 -0.66 0.25 14.79
N THR A 140 -1.03 -0.29 15.96
CA THR A 140 -1.73 0.46 17.02
C THR A 140 -0.91 1.66 17.47
N VAL A 141 0.39 1.48 17.71
CA VAL A 141 1.29 2.57 18.11
C VAL A 141 1.41 3.62 17.00
N ILE A 142 1.60 3.21 15.74
CA ILE A 142 1.73 4.14 14.61
C ILE A 142 0.41 4.92 14.38
N SER A 143 -0.75 4.28 14.50
CA SER A 143 -2.04 4.95 14.42
C SER A 143 -2.20 5.98 15.52
N TYR A 144 -1.85 5.63 16.75
CA TYR A 144 -1.88 6.55 17.89
C TYR A 144 -0.97 7.78 17.66
N ILE A 145 0.24 7.58 17.13
CA ILE A 145 1.14 8.69 16.77
C ILE A 145 0.48 9.59 15.72
N ARG A 146 -0.09 9.03 14.66
CA ARG A 146 -0.76 9.78 13.58
C ARG A 146 -1.98 10.58 14.05
N GLU A 147 -2.73 10.06 14.98
CA GLU A 147 -3.91 10.71 15.54
C GLU A 147 -3.56 11.80 16.56
N ASN A 148 -2.39 11.71 17.20
CA ASN A 148 -1.98 12.58 18.28
C ASN A 148 -0.70 13.39 18.01
N TYR A 149 -0.18 13.43 16.78
CA TYR A 149 1.07 14.13 16.44
C TYR A 149 1.06 15.62 16.76
N GLN A 150 -0.12 16.23 16.94
CA GLN A 150 -0.26 17.64 17.35
C GLN A 150 0.03 17.86 18.84
N HIS A 151 0.13 16.80 19.62
CA HIS A 151 0.46 16.83 21.04
C HIS A 151 1.90 16.37 21.26
N SER A 152 2.48 16.78 22.39
CA SER A 152 3.83 16.32 22.78
C SER A 152 3.77 14.86 23.21
N LEU A 153 3.99 13.95 22.27
CA LEU A 153 4.07 12.51 22.57
C LEU A 153 5.40 12.16 23.23
N THR A 154 5.36 11.33 24.27
CA THR A 154 6.55 10.86 24.97
C THR A 154 6.82 9.39 24.67
N LEU A 155 8.10 9.01 24.75
CA LEU A 155 8.51 7.62 24.62
C LEU A 155 7.81 6.70 25.63
N GLY A 156 7.64 7.22 26.88
CA GLY A 156 6.95 6.50 27.94
C GLY A 156 5.49 6.19 27.62
N GLU A 157 4.75 7.13 27.01
CA GLU A 157 3.37 6.92 26.57
C GLU A 157 3.28 5.84 25.48
N LEU A 158 4.16 5.90 24.50
CA LEU A 158 4.18 4.89 23.42
C LEU A 158 4.58 3.50 23.92
N ALA A 159 5.54 3.44 24.84
CA ALA A 159 5.94 2.20 25.49
C ALA A 159 4.81 1.63 26.37
N ALA A 160 4.10 2.47 27.12
CA ALA A 160 2.94 2.07 27.91
C ALA A 160 1.81 1.55 27.03
N LEU A 161 1.51 2.22 25.91
CA LEU A 161 0.53 1.76 24.91
C LEU A 161 0.89 0.37 24.37
N ALA A 162 2.18 0.11 24.18
CA ALA A 162 2.69 -1.18 23.73
C ALA A 162 2.79 -2.23 24.84
N GLY A 163 2.48 -1.89 26.11
CA GLY A 163 2.65 -2.79 27.25
C GLY A 163 4.11 -3.14 27.52
N MET A 164 5.05 -2.24 27.19
CA MET A 164 6.49 -2.46 27.27
C MET A 164 7.17 -1.39 28.12
N ASN A 165 8.37 -1.68 28.63
CA ASN A 165 9.24 -0.62 29.11
C ASN A 165 9.91 0.10 27.93
N GLU A 166 10.36 1.35 28.15
CA GLU A 166 10.92 2.20 27.10
C GLU A 166 12.10 1.57 26.35
N GLN A 167 13.02 0.91 27.08
CA GLN A 167 14.20 0.29 26.45
C GLN A 167 13.83 -0.87 25.53
N TYR A 168 12.85 -1.67 25.95
CA TYR A 168 12.37 -2.78 25.11
C TYR A 168 11.57 -2.27 23.93
N PHE A 169 10.74 -1.26 24.14
CA PHE A 169 9.98 -0.60 23.09
C PHE A 169 10.88 0.02 22.01
N CYS A 170 11.94 0.73 22.38
CA CYS A 170 12.91 1.27 21.41
C CYS A 170 13.52 0.17 20.55
N ARG A 171 13.95 -0.94 21.16
CA ARG A 171 14.51 -2.09 20.40
C ARG A 171 13.47 -2.75 19.51
N PHE A 172 12.27 -2.93 20.01
CA PHE A 172 11.14 -3.49 19.29
C PHE A 172 10.78 -2.63 18.07
N PHE A 173 10.57 -1.33 18.28
CA PHE A 173 10.22 -0.37 17.22
C PHE A 173 11.30 -0.29 16.15
N LYS A 174 12.57 -0.10 16.56
CA LYS A 174 13.70 -0.03 15.65
C LYS A 174 13.90 -1.32 14.84
N LYS A 175 13.66 -2.47 15.46
CA LYS A 175 13.79 -3.77 14.76
C LYS A 175 12.81 -3.90 13.59
N ILE A 176 11.62 -3.31 13.70
CA ILE A 176 10.56 -3.47 12.69
C ILE A 176 10.57 -2.29 11.72
N THR A 177 10.72 -1.05 12.21
CA THR A 177 10.66 0.17 11.39
C THR A 177 12.02 0.61 10.84
N GLN A 178 13.11 0.03 11.33
CA GLN A 178 14.51 0.45 11.08
C GLN A 178 14.84 1.87 11.58
N GLN A 179 13.92 2.52 12.30
CA GLN A 179 14.07 3.88 12.86
C GLN A 179 13.87 3.88 14.37
N ASN A 180 14.48 4.83 15.08
CA ASN A 180 14.16 5.01 16.49
C ASN A 180 12.79 5.67 16.65
N PRO A 181 12.03 5.35 17.73
CA PRO A 181 10.73 5.97 17.96
C PRO A 181 10.79 7.50 18.05
N ILE A 182 11.87 8.05 18.61
CA ILE A 182 12.07 9.52 18.74
C ILE A 182 12.31 10.16 17.38
N ASP A 183 13.01 9.50 16.47
CA ASP A 183 13.28 10.01 15.12
C ASP A 183 12.04 9.91 14.22
N TYR A 184 11.06 9.10 14.63
CA TYR A 184 9.79 8.90 13.94
C TYR A 184 8.72 9.92 14.39
N LEU A 185 8.82 10.48 15.61
CA LEU A 185 7.95 11.52 16.17
C LEU A 185 8.27 12.90 15.58
#